data_9e167dbc779c2417a7d51e26888b4028
#
_entry.id   9e167dbc779c2417a7d51e26888b4028
#
_cell.length_a   1.000
_cell.length_b   1.000
_cell.length_c   1.000
_cell.angle_alpha   90.00
_cell.angle_beta   90.00
_cell.angle_gamma   90.00
#
_symmetry.space_group_name_H-M   'P 1'
#
loop_
_entity.id
_entity.type
_entity.pdbx_description
1 polymer ?
#
loop_
_entity_poly.entity_id
_entity_poly.type
_entity_poly.pdbx_seq_one_letter_code
_entity_poly.pdbx_strand_id
1 'polypeptide(L)'
;MAAAVALTACGGGSTSTSGGAAAGSGPVEGGDLTIARAADILAMDKTTTFDNNSIYVMQQIMEPLFTVSADGSEVTPLLATDYTVSDDKLTYTIKLRQGVTFSTGAPMTAADVKFSIDENTKTGADGWGFVNAAIDTVEATDDSTVTITLKYAWAPLLADLALFSNGVIPADYGGKTVEEFYEAPVGTGPFLWNEWKKGQYLKLTKNPDYWGEDGPYLDSVTWTVVPDANTRKLQVQGGQVDVDEFPDWSSFESLKTAPGVTATAFPSTRIDYIAFNQQKTPFEDVHVRRAISYAIDRESMVKTVLYGNGQAADSLLSPGTPFYAANPDAPQLDLEKAKAELAESSQPNGFATSILINAGDPNQASVSQIMQAQLKEIGIDLEIKTLDPTAVKQARNAGDFDMIISGWTMDIPDPDQWTSFAVDPEGGSHSAYTYYDNPDVVALNKQAQAETDDAKRADLYEQLQAQVAEDSFAAYLYYSPYAYAMSTKVQGFAVTPLGNYPLAGVYKTS
;
A
#
# COMPACT_ATOMS: atom_id res chain seq x y z
N MET A 1 -46.11 59.04 23.92
CA MET A 1 -45.37 60.30 23.72
C MET A 1 -44.03 59.91 23.14
N ALA A 2 -43.86 60.04 21.86
CA ALA A 2 -43.10 61.10 21.18
C ALA A 2 -41.58 60.92 21.43
N ALA A 3 -40.65 60.92 20.47
CA ALA A 3 -40.64 61.34 19.09
C ALA A 3 -39.36 60.75 18.44
N ALA A 4 -39.43 60.52 17.12
CA ALA A 4 -38.30 60.21 16.23
C ALA A 4 -37.39 61.43 16.03
N VAL A 5 -36.07 61.20 15.79
CA VAL A 5 -35.27 62.13 14.98
C VAL A 5 -34.31 61.31 14.14
N ALA A 6 -34.44 61.45 12.84
CA ALA A 6 -33.49 61.04 11.82
C ALA A 6 -32.42 62.09 11.62
N LEU A 7 -31.17 61.70 11.41
CA LEU A 7 -30.14 62.56 10.83
C LEU A 7 -29.29 61.76 9.84
N THR A 8 -29.44 62.15 8.59
CA THR A 8 -28.59 61.82 7.44
C THR A 8 -27.29 62.61 7.50
N ALA A 9 -26.14 61.93 7.25
CA ALA A 9 -24.95 62.63 6.78
C ALA A 9 -24.20 61.75 5.79
N CYS A 10 -23.99 62.28 4.62
CA CYS A 10 -23.20 61.75 3.51
C CYS A 10 -21.70 61.84 3.79
N GLY A 11 -20.95 60.92 3.20
CA GLY A 11 -19.61 61.27 2.70
C GLY A 11 -18.52 60.26 2.97
N GLY A 12 -17.95 59.71 1.92
CA GLY A 12 -16.59 59.17 1.93
C GLY A 12 -16.49 57.75 1.38
N GLY A 13 -16.36 57.59 0.10
CA GLY A 13 -16.04 56.33 -0.54
C GLY A 13 -14.63 55.89 -0.20
N SER A 14 -14.51 54.68 0.26
CA SER A 14 -13.30 53.90 0.26
C SER A 14 -13.62 52.60 -0.42
N THR A 15 -13.18 52.44 -1.68
CA THR A 15 -13.22 51.19 -2.42
C THR A 15 -12.22 50.22 -1.79
N SER A 16 -12.66 49.42 -0.84
CA SER A 16 -11.98 48.21 -0.46
C SER A 16 -12.28 47.16 -1.53
N THR A 17 -11.34 46.94 -2.44
CA THR A 17 -11.30 45.73 -3.24
C THR A 17 -11.09 44.55 -2.31
N SER A 18 -12.21 43.98 -1.85
CA SER A 18 -12.20 42.63 -1.35
C SER A 18 -11.88 41.71 -2.54
N GLY A 19 -10.65 41.22 -2.58
CA GLY A 19 -10.30 40.07 -3.40
C GLY A 19 -11.25 38.94 -3.02
N GLY A 20 -12.24 38.72 -3.84
CA GLY A 20 -13.08 37.53 -3.78
C GLY A 20 -12.17 36.35 -4.02
N ALA A 21 -11.93 35.51 -2.99
CA ALA A 21 -11.58 34.15 -3.23
C ALA A 21 -12.65 33.61 -4.18
N ALA A 22 -12.25 33.17 -5.36
CA ALA A 22 -13.13 32.45 -6.28
C ALA A 22 -13.65 31.23 -5.49
N ALA A 23 -14.96 31.23 -5.22
CA ALA A 23 -15.64 30.03 -4.76
C ALA A 23 -15.36 28.98 -5.82
N GLY A 24 -14.67 27.90 -5.42
CA GLY A 24 -14.32 26.80 -6.30
C GLY A 24 -15.61 26.27 -6.94
N SER A 25 -15.64 26.25 -8.26
CA SER A 25 -16.64 25.49 -8.99
C SER A 25 -16.50 24.03 -8.53
N GLY A 26 -17.60 23.37 -8.16
CA GLY A 26 -17.63 21.94 -7.82
C GLY A 26 -17.04 21.08 -8.94
N PRO A 27 -17.07 19.73 -8.78
CA PRO A 27 -16.55 18.82 -9.79
C PRO A 27 -17.07 19.15 -11.19
N VAL A 28 -16.19 19.00 -12.18
CA VAL A 28 -16.49 19.28 -13.60
C VAL A 28 -16.62 17.93 -14.31
N GLU A 29 -17.74 17.75 -15.02
CA GLU A 29 -17.99 16.56 -15.85
C GLU A 29 -17.17 16.60 -17.13
N GLY A 30 -16.69 15.41 -17.54
CA GLY A 30 -15.98 15.18 -18.78
C GLY A 30 -14.46 15.30 -18.67
N GLY A 31 -13.80 15.01 -19.78
CA GLY A 31 -12.36 15.04 -19.93
C GLY A 31 -11.70 13.68 -19.72
N ASP A 32 -10.49 13.55 -20.30
CA ASP A 32 -9.67 12.34 -20.25
C ASP A 32 -8.51 12.54 -19.28
N LEU A 33 -8.23 11.56 -18.42
CA LEU A 33 -7.05 11.53 -17.55
C LEU A 33 -6.00 10.60 -18.16
N THR A 34 -4.78 11.09 -18.28
CA THR A 34 -3.65 10.28 -18.73
C THR A 34 -2.61 10.15 -17.63
N ILE A 35 -2.33 8.91 -17.22
CA ILE A 35 -1.35 8.56 -16.19
C ILE A 35 -0.16 7.88 -16.89
N ALA A 36 1.05 8.41 -16.72
CA ALA A 36 2.28 7.77 -17.20
C ALA A 36 2.89 6.93 -16.09
N ARG A 37 3.25 5.68 -16.39
CA ARG A 37 3.88 4.73 -15.47
C ARG A 37 5.06 4.01 -16.11
N ALA A 38 5.94 3.45 -15.27
CA ALA A 38 7.17 2.82 -15.75
C ALA A 38 6.94 1.46 -16.42
N ALA A 39 5.93 0.71 -15.99
CA ALA A 39 5.64 -0.64 -16.46
C ALA A 39 4.16 -0.84 -16.77
N ASP A 40 3.87 -1.79 -17.63
CA ASP A 40 2.51 -2.23 -17.98
C ASP A 40 1.91 -3.10 -16.86
N ILE A 41 0.61 -3.37 -16.95
CA ILE A 41 -0.04 -4.42 -16.17
C ILE A 41 0.43 -5.81 -16.61
N LEU A 42 0.35 -6.79 -15.74
CA LEU A 42 0.67 -8.18 -16.06
C LEU A 42 -0.58 -8.97 -16.47
N ALA A 43 -1.65 -8.86 -15.72
CA ALA A 43 -2.91 -9.56 -15.92
C ALA A 43 -4.05 -8.82 -15.20
N MET A 44 -5.29 -9.24 -15.49
CA MET A 44 -6.50 -8.71 -14.81
C MET A 44 -7.17 -9.74 -13.89
N ASP A 45 -6.55 -10.90 -13.70
CA ASP A 45 -7.03 -11.91 -12.74
C ASP A 45 -6.78 -11.43 -11.31
N LYS A 46 -7.86 -11.04 -10.64
CA LYS A 46 -7.83 -10.49 -9.28
C LYS A 46 -7.38 -11.51 -8.22
N THR A 47 -7.43 -12.81 -8.52
CA THR A 47 -7.16 -13.86 -7.54
C THR A 47 -5.71 -14.30 -7.50
N THR A 48 -4.95 -14.09 -8.60
CA THR A 48 -3.57 -14.58 -8.75
C THR A 48 -2.56 -13.49 -9.08
N THR A 49 -3.00 -12.24 -9.31
CA THR A 49 -2.11 -11.14 -9.70
C THR A 49 -1.60 -10.37 -8.48
N PHE A 50 -0.27 -10.31 -8.30
CA PHE A 50 0.42 -9.59 -7.21
C PHE A 50 1.13 -8.31 -7.72
N ASP A 51 0.80 -7.84 -8.90
CA ASP A 51 1.39 -6.67 -9.52
C ASP A 51 0.54 -5.42 -9.26
N ASN A 52 1.12 -4.42 -8.61
CA ASN A 52 0.40 -3.20 -8.24
C ASN A 52 -0.14 -2.43 -9.45
N ASN A 53 0.55 -2.44 -10.61
CA ASN A 53 0.04 -1.77 -11.81
C ASN A 53 -1.29 -2.38 -12.27
N SER A 54 -1.43 -3.70 -12.16
CA SER A 54 -2.68 -4.43 -12.44
C SER A 54 -3.73 -4.16 -11.36
N ILE A 55 -3.35 -4.19 -10.09
CA ILE A 55 -4.24 -3.98 -8.93
C ILE A 55 -4.93 -2.62 -9.01
N TYR A 56 -4.18 -1.55 -9.28
CA TYR A 56 -4.74 -0.19 -9.37
C TYR A 56 -5.76 -0.03 -10.49
N VAL A 57 -5.63 -0.79 -11.57
CA VAL A 57 -6.62 -0.82 -12.66
C VAL A 57 -7.84 -1.66 -12.26
N MET A 58 -7.63 -2.85 -11.67
CA MET A 58 -8.71 -3.75 -11.24
C MET A 58 -9.67 -3.07 -10.27
N GLN A 59 -9.16 -2.27 -9.35
CA GLN A 59 -9.93 -1.52 -8.36
C GLN A 59 -10.88 -0.46 -8.96
N GLN A 60 -10.64 -0.01 -10.20
CA GLN A 60 -11.55 0.90 -10.90
C GLN A 60 -12.73 0.18 -11.55
N ILE A 61 -12.67 -1.16 -11.66
CA ILE A 61 -13.65 -1.99 -12.35
C ILE A 61 -14.43 -2.88 -11.38
N MET A 62 -13.70 -3.54 -10.44
CA MET A 62 -14.24 -4.55 -9.55
C MET A 62 -14.18 -4.05 -8.09
N GLU A 63 -15.34 -3.77 -7.53
CA GLU A 63 -15.45 -3.25 -6.17
C GLU A 63 -15.65 -4.39 -5.15
N PRO A 64 -15.00 -4.33 -3.97
CA PRO A 64 -15.23 -5.27 -2.87
C PRO A 64 -16.43 -4.86 -2.00
N LEU A 65 -16.75 -5.66 -0.98
CA LEU A 65 -17.83 -5.36 -0.03
C LEU A 65 -17.55 -4.13 0.84
N PHE A 66 -16.31 -3.96 1.22
CA PHE A 66 -15.82 -2.86 2.04
C PHE A 66 -14.69 -2.12 1.31
N THR A 67 -14.39 -0.94 1.76
CA THR A 67 -13.27 -0.13 1.25
C THR A 67 -12.52 0.50 2.41
N VAL A 68 -11.44 1.18 2.10
CA VAL A 68 -10.58 1.86 3.07
C VAL A 68 -10.87 3.35 3.06
N SER A 69 -10.92 3.98 4.22
CA SER A 69 -11.00 5.44 4.35
C SER A 69 -9.82 6.12 3.64
N ALA A 70 -9.99 7.39 3.26
CA ALA A 70 -8.98 8.12 2.50
C ALA A 70 -7.62 8.25 3.23
N ASP A 71 -7.63 8.24 4.55
CA ASP A 71 -6.43 8.24 5.40
C ASP A 71 -5.89 6.84 5.72
N GLY A 72 -6.54 5.79 5.23
CA GLY A 72 -6.13 4.41 5.40
C GLY A 72 -6.41 3.81 6.78
N SER A 73 -7.08 4.54 7.67
CA SER A 73 -7.21 4.15 9.09
C SER A 73 -8.40 3.24 9.39
N GLU A 74 -9.43 3.25 8.54
CA GLU A 74 -10.69 2.56 8.80
C GLU A 74 -11.18 1.77 7.59
N VAL A 75 -11.83 0.64 7.87
CA VAL A 75 -12.60 -0.11 6.88
C VAL A 75 -14.04 0.39 6.90
N THR A 76 -14.55 0.78 5.74
CA THR A 76 -15.89 1.34 5.58
C THR A 76 -16.72 0.52 4.59
N PRO A 77 -18.06 0.46 4.74
CA PRO A 77 -18.93 -0.20 3.77
C PRO A 77 -18.85 0.42 2.37
N LEU A 78 -18.82 -0.43 1.32
CA LEU A 78 -18.87 -0.05 -0.10
C LEU A 78 -20.06 -0.72 -0.79
N LEU A 79 -19.92 -1.96 -1.28
CA LEU A 79 -21.05 -2.76 -1.78
C LEU A 79 -21.89 -3.35 -0.64
N ALA A 80 -21.32 -3.50 0.56
CA ALA A 80 -22.05 -3.67 1.79
C ALA A 80 -22.68 -2.34 2.25
N THR A 81 -23.77 -2.40 3.02
CA THR A 81 -24.38 -1.24 3.69
C THR A 81 -24.32 -1.35 5.21
N ASP A 82 -24.33 -2.56 5.72
CA ASP A 82 -24.32 -2.86 7.15
C ASP A 82 -23.91 -4.32 7.38
N TYR A 83 -23.49 -4.64 8.60
CA TYR A 83 -23.20 -6.01 9.02
C TYR A 83 -23.48 -6.21 10.50
N THR A 84 -23.70 -7.46 10.88
CA THR A 84 -23.81 -7.89 12.29
C THR A 84 -22.90 -9.09 12.52
N VAL A 85 -22.38 -9.18 13.75
CA VAL A 85 -21.48 -10.25 14.17
C VAL A 85 -22.12 -11.00 15.34
N SER A 86 -22.10 -12.33 15.31
CA SER A 86 -22.57 -13.18 16.40
C SER A 86 -21.71 -13.00 17.68
N ASP A 87 -22.27 -13.38 18.83
CA ASP A 87 -21.58 -13.21 20.13
C ASP A 87 -20.26 -14.01 20.20
N ASP A 88 -20.19 -15.17 19.53
CA ASP A 88 -19.01 -16.02 19.43
C ASP A 88 -17.99 -15.54 18.39
N LYS A 89 -18.29 -14.45 17.67
CA LYS A 89 -17.45 -13.85 16.63
C LYS A 89 -17.18 -14.75 15.41
N LEU A 90 -17.99 -15.78 15.22
CA LEU A 90 -17.81 -16.75 14.12
C LEU A 90 -18.74 -16.51 12.94
N THR A 91 -19.82 -15.74 13.09
CA THR A 91 -20.80 -15.53 12.01
C THR A 91 -20.99 -14.05 11.74
N TYR A 92 -20.77 -13.65 10.50
CA TYR A 92 -20.99 -12.30 9.99
C TYR A 92 -22.18 -12.33 9.02
N THR A 93 -23.20 -11.50 9.28
CA THR A 93 -24.32 -11.30 8.36
C THR A 93 -24.21 -9.92 7.75
N ILE A 94 -23.97 -9.86 6.44
CA ILE A 94 -23.66 -8.65 5.68
C ILE A 94 -24.84 -8.31 4.78
N LYS A 95 -25.31 -7.05 4.85
CA LYS A 95 -26.35 -6.51 3.98
C LYS A 95 -25.74 -5.81 2.78
N LEU A 96 -26.25 -6.14 1.59
CA LEU A 96 -25.78 -5.59 0.34
C LEU A 96 -26.55 -4.33 -0.07
N ARG A 97 -25.85 -3.43 -0.75
CA ARG A 97 -26.43 -2.25 -1.40
C ARG A 97 -27.39 -2.68 -2.49
N GLN A 98 -28.57 -2.05 -2.49
CA GLN A 98 -29.61 -2.30 -3.50
C GLN A 98 -29.42 -1.43 -4.73
N GLY A 99 -29.81 -1.93 -5.89
CA GLY A 99 -29.75 -1.18 -7.15
C GLY A 99 -28.38 -1.15 -7.82
N VAL A 100 -27.39 -1.85 -7.28
CA VAL A 100 -26.09 -2.01 -7.91
C VAL A 100 -26.23 -2.96 -9.12
N THR A 101 -25.65 -2.55 -10.25
CA THR A 101 -25.58 -3.36 -11.46
C THR A 101 -24.13 -3.53 -11.92
N PHE A 102 -23.86 -4.66 -12.55
CA PHE A 102 -22.64 -4.84 -13.32
C PHE A 102 -22.68 -3.98 -14.58
N SER A 103 -21.51 -3.75 -15.18
CA SER A 103 -21.39 -3.03 -16.46
C SER A 103 -22.15 -3.65 -17.64
N THR A 104 -22.66 -4.87 -17.48
CA THR A 104 -23.57 -5.54 -18.43
C THR A 104 -25.05 -5.14 -18.23
N GLY A 105 -25.38 -4.40 -17.18
CA GLY A 105 -26.75 -4.08 -16.76
C GLY A 105 -27.41 -5.16 -15.92
N ALA A 106 -26.76 -6.30 -15.67
CA ALA A 106 -27.29 -7.33 -14.78
C ALA A 106 -27.21 -6.86 -13.30
N PRO A 107 -28.23 -7.10 -12.47
CA PRO A 107 -28.18 -6.74 -11.05
C PRO A 107 -27.13 -7.58 -10.31
N MET A 108 -26.42 -6.95 -9.38
CA MET A 108 -25.54 -7.64 -8.42
C MET A 108 -26.40 -8.25 -7.31
N THR A 109 -26.09 -9.48 -6.96
CA THR A 109 -26.77 -10.24 -5.90
C THR A 109 -25.80 -10.89 -4.93
N ALA A 110 -26.30 -11.43 -3.82
CA ALA A 110 -25.51 -12.18 -2.86
C ALA A 110 -24.87 -13.45 -3.47
N ALA A 111 -25.45 -14.01 -4.54
CA ALA A 111 -24.84 -15.13 -5.27
C ALA A 111 -23.52 -14.73 -5.96
N ASP A 112 -23.43 -13.51 -6.48
CA ASP A 112 -22.22 -12.97 -7.11
C ASP A 112 -21.14 -12.75 -6.06
N VAL A 113 -21.50 -12.22 -4.89
CA VAL A 113 -20.57 -12.04 -3.76
C VAL A 113 -20.03 -13.39 -3.28
N LYS A 114 -20.92 -14.37 -3.05
CA LYS A 114 -20.51 -15.73 -2.69
C LYS A 114 -19.53 -16.30 -3.71
N PHE A 115 -19.88 -16.24 -4.99
CA PHE A 115 -19.03 -16.74 -6.06
C PHE A 115 -17.65 -16.07 -6.03
N SER A 116 -17.60 -14.75 -5.87
CA SER A 116 -16.37 -13.96 -5.91
C SER A 116 -15.41 -14.29 -4.77
N ILE A 117 -15.94 -14.51 -3.55
CA ILE A 117 -15.16 -14.91 -2.37
C ILE A 117 -14.72 -16.38 -2.50
N ASP A 118 -15.61 -17.27 -2.94
CA ASP A 118 -15.29 -18.69 -3.14
C ASP A 118 -14.19 -18.88 -4.19
N GLU A 119 -14.21 -18.13 -5.31
CA GLU A 119 -13.18 -18.20 -6.35
C GLU A 119 -11.82 -17.70 -5.82
N ASN A 120 -11.79 -16.61 -5.04
CA ASN A 120 -10.56 -16.17 -4.41
C ASN A 120 -10.03 -17.23 -3.40
N THR A 121 -10.90 -17.76 -2.55
CA THR A 121 -10.54 -18.76 -1.52
C THR A 121 -9.91 -20.02 -2.14
N LYS A 122 -10.37 -20.44 -3.32
CA LYS A 122 -9.85 -21.64 -4.03
C LYS A 122 -8.36 -21.53 -4.40
N THR A 123 -7.84 -20.33 -4.55
CA THR A 123 -6.42 -20.13 -4.93
C THR A 123 -5.46 -20.44 -3.77
N GLY A 124 -5.95 -20.42 -2.51
CA GLY A 124 -5.13 -20.71 -1.34
C GLY A 124 -3.84 -19.89 -1.31
N ALA A 125 -2.72 -20.54 -1.08
CA ALA A 125 -1.39 -19.91 -1.02
C ALA A 125 -0.79 -19.60 -2.41
N ASP A 126 -1.35 -20.14 -3.48
CA ASP A 126 -0.88 -19.88 -4.85
C ASP A 126 -1.41 -18.53 -5.40
N GLY A 127 -2.37 -17.92 -4.71
CA GLY A 127 -2.96 -16.64 -5.02
C GLY A 127 -3.35 -15.89 -3.76
N TRP A 128 -4.33 -14.99 -3.85
CA TRP A 128 -4.83 -14.19 -2.74
C TRP A 128 -5.81 -14.95 -1.80
N GLY A 129 -6.06 -16.23 -2.05
CA GLY A 129 -6.96 -17.04 -1.23
C GLY A 129 -6.53 -17.18 0.24
N PHE A 130 -5.26 -16.91 0.56
CA PHE A 130 -4.78 -16.93 1.94
C PHE A 130 -5.48 -15.89 2.83
N VAL A 131 -5.91 -14.74 2.30
CA VAL A 131 -6.65 -13.72 3.07
C VAL A 131 -8.03 -14.21 3.51
N ASN A 132 -8.57 -15.22 2.85
CA ASN A 132 -9.84 -15.85 3.19
C ASN A 132 -9.68 -17.17 4.00
N ALA A 133 -8.47 -17.47 4.49
CA ALA A 133 -8.17 -18.75 5.15
C ALA A 133 -9.03 -19.03 6.38
N ALA A 134 -9.48 -17.99 7.10
CA ALA A 134 -10.36 -18.10 8.25
C ALA A 134 -11.82 -18.42 7.86
N ILE A 135 -12.23 -18.21 6.60
CA ILE A 135 -13.59 -18.44 6.14
C ILE A 135 -13.83 -19.95 6.02
N ASP A 136 -14.93 -20.44 6.64
CA ASP A 136 -15.43 -21.80 6.50
C ASP A 136 -16.47 -21.87 5.39
N THR A 137 -17.53 -21.05 5.47
CA THR A 137 -18.58 -21.00 4.47
C THR A 137 -19.02 -19.57 4.14
N VAL A 138 -19.45 -19.39 2.89
CA VAL A 138 -20.15 -18.19 2.42
C VAL A 138 -21.51 -18.62 1.87
N GLU A 139 -22.58 -18.04 2.37
CA GLU A 139 -23.94 -18.37 1.97
C GLU A 139 -24.69 -17.11 1.48
N ALA A 140 -25.31 -17.21 0.31
CA ALA A 140 -26.29 -16.23 -0.16
C ALA A 140 -27.63 -16.56 0.51
N THR A 141 -27.96 -15.91 1.63
CA THR A 141 -29.16 -16.17 2.42
C THR A 141 -30.42 -15.70 1.69
N ASP A 142 -30.34 -14.61 0.99
CA ASP A 142 -31.30 -14.06 0.04
C ASP A 142 -30.52 -13.20 -0.99
N ASP A 143 -31.20 -12.57 -1.95
CA ASP A 143 -30.55 -11.79 -3.01
C ASP A 143 -29.69 -10.60 -2.49
N SER A 144 -29.91 -10.20 -1.24
CA SER A 144 -29.30 -9.00 -0.63
C SER A 144 -28.58 -9.25 0.68
N THR A 145 -28.44 -10.51 1.07
CA THR A 145 -27.81 -10.87 2.35
C THR A 145 -26.83 -12.01 2.17
N VAL A 146 -25.58 -11.76 2.60
CA VAL A 146 -24.52 -12.76 2.64
C VAL A 146 -24.23 -13.12 4.10
N THR A 147 -24.15 -14.40 4.40
CA THR A 147 -23.70 -14.91 5.70
C THR A 147 -22.34 -15.58 5.53
N ILE A 148 -21.34 -15.12 6.27
CA ILE A 148 -20.00 -15.70 6.30
C ILE A 148 -19.79 -16.34 7.66
N THR A 149 -19.45 -17.65 7.66
CA THR A 149 -19.09 -18.38 8.87
C THR A 149 -17.58 -18.63 8.87
N LEU A 150 -16.94 -18.40 10.01
CA LEU A 150 -15.50 -18.56 10.20
C LEU A 150 -15.19 -19.89 10.92
N LYS A 151 -14.02 -20.45 10.63
CA LYS A 151 -13.45 -21.61 11.34
C LYS A 151 -12.99 -21.26 12.75
N TYR A 152 -12.56 -20.02 12.95
CA TYR A 152 -12.06 -19.44 14.20
C TYR A 152 -12.24 -17.93 14.16
N ALA A 153 -12.22 -17.27 15.33
CA ALA A 153 -12.31 -15.81 15.41
C ALA A 153 -11.14 -15.17 14.66
N TRP A 154 -11.45 -14.22 13.77
CA TRP A 154 -10.50 -13.56 12.88
C TRP A 154 -10.84 -12.07 12.79
N ALA A 155 -10.09 -11.26 13.53
CA ALA A 155 -10.33 -9.82 13.60
C ALA A 155 -10.07 -9.09 12.26
N PRO A 156 -9.09 -9.49 11.42
CA PRO A 156 -8.85 -8.82 10.13
C PRO A 156 -9.95 -9.02 9.06
N LEU A 157 -10.99 -9.84 9.28
CA LEU A 157 -11.93 -10.25 8.24
C LEU A 157 -12.49 -9.11 7.39
N LEU A 158 -12.89 -7.98 8.00
CA LEU A 158 -13.47 -6.88 7.24
C LEU A 158 -12.42 -6.17 6.38
N ALA A 159 -11.18 -6.10 6.85
CA ALA A 159 -10.04 -5.60 6.10
C ALA A 159 -9.71 -6.54 4.92
N ASP A 160 -9.75 -7.85 5.13
CA ASP A 160 -9.59 -8.84 4.07
C ASP A 160 -10.68 -8.74 3.00
N LEU A 161 -11.93 -8.50 3.44
CA LEU A 161 -13.07 -8.30 2.54
C LEU A 161 -13.05 -6.94 1.82
N ALA A 162 -12.18 -6.00 2.21
CA ALA A 162 -11.92 -4.76 1.50
C ALA A 162 -10.82 -4.89 0.44
N LEU A 163 -10.12 -6.03 0.40
CA LEU A 163 -9.06 -6.25 -0.57
C LEU A 163 -9.64 -6.45 -1.98
N PHE A 164 -8.93 -5.92 -2.98
CA PHE A 164 -9.31 -6.01 -4.39
C PHE A 164 -9.55 -7.45 -4.87
N SER A 165 -8.85 -8.43 -4.30
CA SER A 165 -9.02 -9.85 -4.65
C SER A 165 -10.40 -10.41 -4.30
N ASN A 166 -11.08 -9.78 -3.34
CA ASN A 166 -12.48 -10.04 -2.99
C ASN A 166 -13.47 -9.14 -3.76
N GLY A 167 -13.00 -8.39 -4.77
CA GLY A 167 -13.85 -7.61 -5.67
C GLY A 167 -14.95 -8.47 -6.31
N VAL A 168 -16.19 -7.95 -6.32
CA VAL A 168 -17.38 -8.71 -6.76
C VAL A 168 -17.41 -8.75 -8.29
N ILE A 169 -17.57 -9.97 -8.81
CA ILE A 169 -17.72 -10.27 -10.24
C ILE A 169 -18.98 -11.09 -10.46
N PRO A 170 -19.55 -11.11 -11.69
CA PRO A 170 -20.73 -11.93 -12.00
C PRO A 170 -20.50 -13.41 -11.71
N ALA A 171 -21.46 -14.07 -11.08
CA ALA A 171 -21.42 -15.49 -10.83
C ALA A 171 -21.19 -16.28 -12.14
N ASP A 172 -20.44 -17.37 -12.05
CA ASP A 172 -20.03 -18.19 -13.21
C ASP A 172 -19.38 -17.33 -14.32
N TYR A 173 -18.63 -16.27 -13.92
CA TYR A 173 -17.98 -15.32 -14.85
C TYR A 173 -18.93 -14.73 -15.91
N GLY A 174 -20.25 -14.67 -15.61
CA GLY A 174 -21.27 -14.27 -16.57
C GLY A 174 -21.43 -15.22 -17.74
N GLY A 175 -21.10 -16.51 -17.56
CA GLY A 175 -21.17 -17.56 -18.59
C GLY A 175 -19.95 -17.63 -19.51
N LYS A 176 -18.84 -16.97 -19.16
CA LYS A 176 -17.55 -17.02 -19.88
C LYS A 176 -16.61 -18.02 -19.22
N THR A 177 -15.53 -18.40 -19.92
CA THR A 177 -14.38 -19.02 -19.26
C THR A 177 -13.63 -17.99 -18.42
N VAL A 178 -12.80 -18.45 -17.47
CA VAL A 178 -11.96 -17.58 -16.63
C VAL A 178 -11.06 -16.67 -17.50
N GLU A 179 -10.43 -17.25 -18.51
CA GLU A 179 -9.53 -16.55 -19.44
C GLU A 179 -10.29 -15.48 -20.24
N GLU A 180 -11.45 -15.83 -20.82
CA GLU A 180 -12.29 -14.89 -21.57
C GLU A 180 -12.82 -13.76 -20.68
N PHE A 181 -13.12 -14.05 -19.43
CA PHE A 181 -13.60 -13.05 -18.49
C PHE A 181 -12.51 -12.01 -18.19
N TYR A 182 -11.30 -12.46 -17.86
CA TYR A 182 -10.21 -11.55 -17.49
C TYR A 182 -9.52 -10.86 -18.69
N GLU A 183 -9.82 -11.27 -19.95
CA GLU A 183 -9.46 -10.47 -21.15
C GLU A 183 -10.27 -9.16 -21.23
N ALA A 184 -11.51 -9.16 -20.75
CA ALA A 184 -12.37 -7.98 -20.68
C ALA A 184 -13.27 -8.07 -19.44
N PRO A 185 -12.72 -7.73 -18.27
CA PRO A 185 -13.40 -7.93 -16.99
C PRO A 185 -14.64 -7.06 -16.84
N VAL A 186 -15.64 -7.61 -16.16
CA VAL A 186 -16.91 -6.97 -15.82
C VAL A 186 -16.96 -6.79 -14.30
N GLY A 187 -17.37 -5.63 -13.83
CA GLY A 187 -17.55 -5.34 -12.42
C GLY A 187 -18.65 -4.29 -12.20
N THR A 188 -18.74 -3.81 -10.97
CA THR A 188 -19.70 -2.80 -10.52
C THR A 188 -19.12 -1.39 -10.50
N GLY A 189 -17.82 -1.26 -10.78
CA GLY A 189 -17.02 -0.08 -10.55
C GLY A 189 -17.31 1.12 -11.47
N PRO A 190 -16.68 2.27 -11.14
CA PRO A 190 -16.91 3.54 -11.83
C PRO A 190 -16.42 3.57 -13.27
N PHE A 191 -15.55 2.67 -13.65
CA PHE A 191 -15.03 2.61 -15.01
C PHE A 191 -15.20 1.23 -15.63
N LEU A 192 -15.32 1.24 -16.97
CA LEU A 192 -15.50 0.06 -17.82
C LEU A 192 -14.19 -0.27 -18.53
N TRP A 193 -13.90 -1.57 -18.68
CA TRP A 193 -12.84 -2.01 -19.57
C TRP A 193 -13.10 -1.54 -21.00
N ASN A 194 -12.07 -0.96 -21.63
CA ASN A 194 -12.16 -0.53 -23.02
C ASN A 194 -11.12 -1.19 -23.89
N GLU A 195 -9.83 -0.95 -23.64
CA GLU A 195 -8.74 -1.44 -24.48
C GLU A 195 -7.45 -1.64 -23.70
N TRP A 196 -6.71 -2.70 -23.97
CA TRP A 196 -5.35 -2.89 -23.53
C TRP A 196 -4.43 -3.19 -24.71
N LYS A 197 -3.52 -2.30 -24.99
CA LYS A 197 -2.48 -2.46 -25.99
C LYS A 197 -1.15 -2.73 -25.30
N LYS A 198 -0.85 -4.02 -25.14
CA LYS A 198 0.28 -4.51 -24.35
C LYS A 198 1.58 -3.76 -24.64
N GLY A 199 2.27 -3.31 -23.59
CA GLY A 199 3.51 -2.54 -23.67
C GLY A 199 3.36 -1.09 -24.13
N GLN A 200 2.13 -0.60 -24.34
CA GLN A 200 1.87 0.77 -24.79
C GLN A 200 0.92 1.52 -23.85
N TYR A 201 -0.32 1.05 -23.74
CA TYR A 201 -1.31 1.67 -22.87
C TYR A 201 -2.48 0.74 -22.53
N LEU A 202 -3.18 1.08 -21.48
CA LEU A 202 -4.49 0.55 -21.11
C LEU A 202 -5.46 1.71 -20.95
N LYS A 203 -6.69 1.56 -21.44
CA LYS A 203 -7.76 2.55 -21.34
C LYS A 203 -9.00 1.97 -20.69
N LEU A 204 -9.58 2.74 -19.76
CA LEU A 204 -10.91 2.56 -19.21
C LEU A 204 -11.79 3.73 -19.65
N THR A 205 -13.11 3.50 -19.73
CA THR A 205 -14.11 4.54 -20.01
C THR A 205 -15.09 4.67 -18.87
N LYS A 206 -15.72 5.83 -18.74
CA LYS A 206 -16.77 6.08 -17.75
C LYS A 206 -17.86 5.02 -17.79
N ASN A 207 -18.26 4.54 -16.61
CA ASN A 207 -19.47 3.76 -16.44
C ASN A 207 -20.67 4.73 -16.30
N PRO A 208 -21.54 4.88 -17.31
CA PRO A 208 -22.65 5.82 -17.25
C PRO A 208 -23.75 5.38 -16.26
N ASP A 209 -23.78 4.10 -15.91
CA ASP A 209 -24.77 3.49 -15.01
C ASP A 209 -24.14 3.17 -13.63
N TYR A 210 -23.05 3.86 -13.27
CA TYR A 210 -22.42 3.69 -11.97
C TYR A 210 -23.37 4.08 -10.84
N TRP A 211 -23.45 3.24 -9.83
CA TRP A 211 -24.37 3.38 -8.70
C TRP A 211 -23.96 4.46 -7.68
N GLY A 212 -22.68 4.89 -7.67
CA GLY A 212 -22.18 5.92 -6.74
C GLY A 212 -22.64 7.30 -7.10
N GLU A 213 -22.81 8.17 -6.07
CA GLU A 213 -23.32 9.53 -6.23
C GLU A 213 -22.20 10.52 -6.62
N ASP A 214 -20.94 10.25 -6.22
CA ASP A 214 -19.79 11.11 -6.44
C ASP A 214 -18.94 10.63 -7.63
N GLY A 215 -19.40 10.90 -8.86
CA GLY A 215 -18.68 10.54 -10.09
C GLY A 215 -19.18 9.23 -10.72
N PRO A 216 -18.40 8.63 -11.67
CA PRO A 216 -17.15 9.15 -12.20
C PRO A 216 -17.35 10.43 -13.04
N TYR A 217 -16.50 11.42 -12.82
CA TYR A 217 -16.57 12.70 -13.55
C TYR A 217 -15.84 12.64 -14.89
N LEU A 218 -14.75 11.88 -14.98
CA LEU A 218 -13.92 11.71 -16.18
C LEU A 218 -14.62 10.84 -17.23
N ASP A 219 -14.46 11.17 -18.51
CA ASP A 219 -14.94 10.35 -19.63
C ASP A 219 -14.07 9.08 -19.82
N SER A 220 -12.78 9.20 -19.58
CA SER A 220 -11.86 8.06 -19.66
C SER A 220 -10.59 8.23 -18.80
N VAL A 221 -9.96 7.11 -18.50
CA VAL A 221 -8.62 7.06 -17.87
C VAL A 221 -7.72 6.18 -18.74
N THR A 222 -6.52 6.68 -19.04
CA THR A 222 -5.52 5.96 -19.83
C THR A 222 -4.21 5.88 -19.07
N TRP A 223 -3.72 4.68 -18.81
CA TRP A 223 -2.37 4.46 -18.33
C TRP A 223 -1.44 4.21 -19.50
N THR A 224 -0.42 5.06 -19.66
CA THR A 224 0.59 4.93 -20.71
C THR A 224 1.90 4.38 -20.16
N VAL A 225 2.50 3.43 -20.89
CA VAL A 225 3.77 2.80 -20.48
C VAL A 225 4.94 3.66 -20.97
N VAL A 226 5.64 4.29 -20.07
CA VAL A 226 6.80 5.16 -20.33
C VAL A 226 7.91 4.80 -19.33
N PRO A 227 8.79 3.83 -19.64
CA PRO A 227 9.78 3.32 -18.69
C PRO A 227 10.78 4.36 -18.20
N ASP A 228 11.19 5.29 -19.07
CA ASP A 228 12.17 6.32 -18.73
C ASP A 228 11.58 7.44 -17.88
N ALA A 229 12.07 7.60 -16.65
CA ALA A 229 11.56 8.56 -15.68
C ALA A 229 11.74 10.02 -16.12
N ASN A 230 12.84 10.36 -16.82
CA ASN A 230 13.03 11.72 -17.35
C ASN A 230 11.99 12.04 -18.43
N THR A 231 11.63 11.06 -19.25
CA THR A 231 10.57 11.22 -20.26
C THR A 231 9.23 11.48 -19.59
N ARG A 232 8.84 10.69 -18.54
CA ARG A 232 7.60 10.93 -17.78
C ARG A 232 7.59 12.34 -17.17
N LYS A 233 8.69 12.74 -16.53
CA LYS A 233 8.87 14.08 -15.99
C LYS A 233 8.64 15.18 -17.03
N LEU A 234 9.26 15.07 -18.22
CA LEU A 234 9.08 16.05 -19.29
C LEU A 234 7.65 16.06 -19.83
N GLN A 235 7.00 14.90 -19.92
CA GLN A 235 5.63 14.78 -20.38
C GLN A 235 4.63 15.45 -19.43
N VAL A 236 4.75 15.28 -18.11
CA VAL A 236 3.87 15.97 -17.14
C VAL A 236 4.12 17.47 -17.12
N GLN A 237 5.38 17.91 -17.22
CA GLN A 237 5.71 19.34 -17.33
C GLN A 237 5.19 19.97 -18.62
N GLY A 238 5.19 19.21 -19.71
CA GLY A 238 4.70 19.65 -21.03
C GLY A 238 3.20 19.49 -21.22
N GLY A 239 2.47 18.95 -20.23
CA GLY A 239 1.03 18.69 -20.31
C GLY A 239 0.65 17.61 -21.32
N GLN A 240 1.57 16.71 -21.68
CA GLN A 240 1.31 15.55 -22.54
C GLN A 240 0.68 14.39 -21.78
N VAL A 241 0.95 14.31 -20.47
CA VAL A 241 0.27 13.46 -19.50
C VAL A 241 -0.18 14.28 -18.32
N ASP A 242 -1.19 13.81 -17.64
CA ASP A 242 -1.77 14.51 -16.49
C ASP A 242 -1.09 14.10 -15.17
N VAL A 243 -0.62 12.86 -15.08
CA VAL A 243 0.01 12.29 -13.88
C VAL A 243 1.27 11.52 -14.28
N ASP A 244 2.37 11.76 -13.57
CA ASP A 244 3.56 10.91 -13.51
C ASP A 244 3.48 10.09 -12.22
N GLU A 245 3.27 8.79 -12.37
CA GLU A 245 3.17 7.83 -11.28
C GLU A 245 4.58 7.36 -10.87
N PHE A 246 4.94 7.58 -9.62
CA PHE A 246 6.25 7.25 -9.04
C PHE A 246 7.45 7.90 -9.77
N PRO A 247 7.51 9.25 -9.86
CA PRO A 247 8.71 9.92 -10.32
C PRO A 247 9.90 9.61 -9.40
N ASP A 248 11.10 9.52 -9.95
CA ASP A 248 12.32 9.39 -9.15
C ASP A 248 12.44 10.55 -8.15
N TRP A 249 12.90 10.29 -6.95
CA TRP A 249 13.07 11.30 -5.91
C TRP A 249 13.98 12.46 -6.36
N SER A 250 15.01 12.18 -7.17
CA SER A 250 15.86 13.22 -7.76
C SER A 250 15.09 14.16 -8.71
N SER A 251 14.10 13.65 -9.41
CA SER A 251 13.21 14.41 -10.29
C SER A 251 12.11 15.12 -9.49
N PHE A 252 11.60 14.49 -8.44
CA PHE A 252 10.52 14.97 -7.60
C PHE A 252 10.77 16.38 -7.05
N GLU A 253 11.97 16.65 -6.54
CA GLU A 253 12.32 17.99 -6.02
C GLU A 253 12.22 19.08 -7.10
N SER A 254 12.59 18.76 -8.33
CA SER A 254 12.44 19.72 -9.45
C SER A 254 10.99 19.87 -9.90
N LEU A 255 10.16 18.87 -9.72
CA LEU A 255 8.72 18.90 -10.04
C LEU A 255 7.92 19.73 -9.03
N LYS A 256 8.34 19.80 -7.75
CA LYS A 256 7.72 20.67 -6.73
C LYS A 256 7.68 22.16 -7.13
N THR A 257 8.61 22.60 -7.95
CA THR A 257 8.71 24.00 -8.39
C THR A 257 8.36 24.21 -9.86
N ALA A 258 7.95 23.16 -10.57
CA ALA A 258 7.62 23.24 -11.99
C ALA A 258 6.28 23.94 -12.21
N PRO A 259 6.20 24.96 -13.11
CA PRO A 259 4.93 25.61 -13.40
C PRO A 259 3.87 24.62 -13.93
N GLY A 260 2.65 24.73 -13.42
CA GLY A 260 1.54 23.89 -13.85
C GLY A 260 1.58 22.43 -13.34
N VAL A 261 2.51 22.11 -12.44
CA VAL A 261 2.65 20.78 -11.82
C VAL A 261 2.51 20.91 -10.30
N THR A 262 1.83 19.96 -9.69
CA THR A 262 1.81 19.71 -8.25
C THR A 262 2.51 18.37 -8.00
N ALA A 263 3.58 18.37 -7.21
CA ALA A 263 4.26 17.16 -6.79
C ALA A 263 3.94 16.89 -5.32
N THR A 264 3.38 15.72 -5.04
CA THR A 264 2.89 15.33 -3.71
C THR A 264 3.53 14.01 -3.30
N ALA A 265 4.05 13.97 -2.08
CA ALA A 265 4.45 12.76 -1.39
C ALA A 265 3.29 12.33 -0.48
N PHE A 266 2.56 11.30 -0.87
CA PHE A 266 1.45 10.77 -0.08
C PHE A 266 1.97 9.80 1.00
N PRO A 267 1.38 9.78 2.20
CA PRO A 267 1.71 8.80 3.22
C PRO A 267 1.62 7.36 2.69
N SER A 268 2.44 6.46 3.23
CA SER A 268 2.37 5.05 2.88
C SER A 268 2.54 4.17 4.13
N THR A 269 2.12 2.91 4.03
CA THR A 269 2.43 1.86 5.01
C THR A 269 3.81 1.23 4.76
N ARG A 270 4.58 1.76 3.80
CA ARG A 270 5.84 1.16 3.38
C ARG A 270 6.94 1.30 4.43
N ILE A 271 7.58 0.17 4.72
CA ILE A 271 8.84 0.09 5.44
C ILE A 271 9.91 -0.52 4.55
N ASP A 272 11.10 0.09 4.51
CA ASP A 272 12.29 -0.44 3.87
C ASP A 272 13.28 -0.87 4.97
N TYR A 273 13.89 -2.05 4.81
CA TYR A 273 14.75 -2.65 5.83
C TYR A 273 15.84 -3.54 5.22
N ILE A 274 16.87 -3.83 6.01
CA ILE A 274 17.86 -4.87 5.71
C ILE A 274 17.40 -6.15 6.38
N ALA A 275 17.13 -7.18 5.60
CA ALA A 275 16.92 -8.51 6.11
C ALA A 275 18.26 -9.22 6.30
N PHE A 276 18.49 -9.72 7.52
CA PHE A 276 19.61 -10.59 7.87
C PHE A 276 19.17 -12.03 7.70
N ASN A 277 19.93 -12.85 6.99
CA ASN A 277 19.66 -14.28 6.95
C ASN A 277 20.12 -14.94 8.28
N GLN A 278 19.17 -15.04 9.23
CA GLN A 278 19.46 -15.55 10.59
C GLN A 278 19.78 -17.05 10.62
N GLN A 279 19.66 -17.78 9.52
CA GLN A 279 20.14 -19.15 9.39
C GLN A 279 21.65 -19.24 9.04
N LYS A 280 22.28 -18.11 8.78
CA LYS A 280 23.70 -18.04 8.41
C LYS A 280 24.53 -17.34 9.48
N THR A 281 25.68 -17.93 9.79
CA THR A 281 26.71 -17.29 10.62
C THR A 281 27.27 -16.06 9.88
N PRO A 282 27.35 -14.88 10.58
CA PRO A 282 27.13 -14.74 12.02
C PRO A 282 25.76 -14.14 12.41
N PHE A 283 24.75 -14.14 11.54
CA PHE A 283 23.48 -13.41 11.73
C PHE A 283 22.50 -14.09 12.69
N GLU A 284 22.73 -15.33 13.12
CA GLU A 284 22.04 -15.95 14.25
C GLU A 284 22.29 -15.21 15.56
N ASP A 285 23.42 -14.51 15.67
CA ASP A 285 23.83 -13.75 16.85
C ASP A 285 23.16 -12.37 16.85
N VAL A 286 22.33 -12.10 17.87
CA VAL A 286 21.63 -10.83 18.04
C VAL A 286 22.57 -9.65 18.19
N HIS A 287 23.74 -9.84 18.83
CA HIS A 287 24.74 -8.78 19.02
C HIS A 287 25.34 -8.34 17.68
N VAL A 288 25.50 -9.25 16.71
CA VAL A 288 25.92 -8.91 15.35
C VAL A 288 24.87 -8.04 14.67
N ARG A 289 23.59 -8.40 14.76
CA ARG A 289 22.48 -7.65 14.14
C ARG A 289 22.33 -6.27 14.78
N ARG A 290 22.44 -6.18 16.13
CA ARG A 290 22.42 -4.90 16.85
C ARG A 290 23.60 -4.03 16.50
N ALA A 291 24.81 -4.58 16.40
CA ALA A 291 26.00 -3.85 15.98
C ALA A 291 25.81 -3.19 14.61
N ILE A 292 25.28 -3.92 13.63
CA ILE A 292 24.97 -3.38 12.31
C ILE A 292 23.88 -2.30 12.41
N SER A 293 22.84 -2.53 13.21
CA SER A 293 21.73 -1.58 13.36
C SER A 293 22.18 -0.24 13.99
N TYR A 294 23.12 -0.26 14.96
CA TYR A 294 23.72 0.95 15.53
C TYR A 294 24.74 1.62 14.61
N ALA A 295 25.31 0.91 13.65
CA ALA A 295 26.27 1.48 12.71
C ALA A 295 25.61 2.22 11.53
N ILE A 296 24.30 2.10 11.32
CA ILE A 296 23.56 2.67 10.18
C ILE A 296 23.02 4.06 10.51
N ASP A 297 23.39 5.04 9.67
CA ASP A 297 22.85 6.41 9.69
C ASP A 297 21.59 6.51 8.82
N ARG A 298 20.45 6.26 9.40
CA ARG A 298 19.14 6.29 8.74
C ARG A 298 18.77 7.67 8.22
N GLU A 299 19.08 8.72 8.99
CA GLU A 299 18.82 10.11 8.61
C GLU A 299 19.61 10.50 7.36
N SER A 300 20.86 10.08 7.28
CA SER A 300 21.68 10.28 6.07
C SER A 300 21.10 9.53 4.86
N MET A 301 20.57 8.32 5.08
CA MET A 301 19.90 7.56 4.02
C MET A 301 18.62 8.24 3.53
N VAL A 302 17.75 8.68 4.43
CA VAL A 302 16.54 9.47 4.08
C VAL A 302 16.93 10.69 3.27
N LYS A 303 17.94 11.44 3.71
CA LYS A 303 18.41 12.65 3.00
C LYS A 303 18.99 12.34 1.63
N THR A 304 19.75 11.26 1.50
CA THR A 304 20.48 10.94 0.27
C THR A 304 19.64 10.18 -0.74
N VAL A 305 18.85 9.21 -0.28
CA VAL A 305 18.06 8.29 -1.12
C VAL A 305 16.69 8.87 -1.43
N LEU A 306 16.01 9.41 -0.41
CA LEU A 306 14.65 9.94 -0.53
C LEU A 306 14.63 11.47 -0.64
N TYR A 307 15.80 12.13 -0.73
CA TYR A 307 15.91 13.60 -0.78
C TYR A 307 15.16 14.30 0.35
N GLY A 308 15.07 13.66 1.52
CA GLY A 308 14.38 14.17 2.70
C GLY A 308 12.86 13.96 2.70
N ASN A 309 12.30 13.21 1.75
CA ASN A 309 10.85 12.95 1.65
C ASN A 309 10.36 11.70 2.39
N GLY A 310 11.14 11.16 3.31
CA GLY A 310 10.78 10.02 4.15
C GLY A 310 11.09 10.28 5.62
N GLN A 311 10.99 9.25 6.42
CA GLN A 311 11.33 9.26 7.84
C GLN A 311 12.22 8.07 8.16
N ALA A 312 13.19 8.24 9.08
CA ALA A 312 13.96 7.12 9.62
C ALA A 312 13.01 6.14 10.31
N ALA A 313 13.11 4.86 10.00
CA ALA A 313 12.21 3.87 10.57
C ALA A 313 12.67 3.47 11.97
N ASP A 314 11.73 3.44 12.91
CA ASP A 314 11.93 3.15 14.32
C ASP A 314 11.23 1.87 14.79
N SER A 315 10.26 1.36 14.04
CA SER A 315 9.45 0.20 14.41
C SER A 315 9.16 -0.71 13.23
N LEU A 316 8.64 -1.90 13.50
CA LEU A 316 8.20 -2.88 12.48
C LEU A 316 7.06 -2.32 11.62
N LEU A 317 6.11 -1.63 12.24
CA LEU A 317 5.00 -0.98 11.55
C LEU A 317 5.37 0.47 11.21
N SER A 318 4.80 1.03 10.16
CA SER A 318 4.95 2.44 9.80
C SER A 318 3.89 3.32 10.48
N PRO A 319 4.11 4.64 10.65
CA PRO A 319 3.13 5.53 11.27
C PRO A 319 1.75 5.58 10.59
N GLY A 320 1.65 5.17 9.32
CA GLY A 320 0.39 5.06 8.57
C GLY A 320 -0.35 3.73 8.79
N THR A 321 0.16 2.85 9.65
CA THR A 321 -0.42 1.54 9.92
C THR A 321 -1.22 1.58 11.22
N PRO A 322 -2.44 0.99 11.28
CA PRO A 322 -3.13 0.80 12.54
C PRO A 322 -2.26 0.10 13.59
N PHE A 323 -2.40 0.49 14.84
CA PHE A 323 -1.62 -0.04 15.99
C PHE A 323 -0.09 0.14 15.89
N TYR A 324 0.39 1.08 15.05
CA TYR A 324 1.79 1.48 15.10
C TYR A 324 2.16 1.97 16.50
N ALA A 325 3.27 1.46 17.02
CA ALA A 325 3.88 1.91 18.25
C ALA A 325 5.28 2.45 17.97
N ALA A 326 5.49 3.74 18.25
CA ALA A 326 6.80 4.36 18.09
C ALA A 326 7.80 3.73 19.07
N ASN A 327 9.00 3.41 18.60
CA ASN A 327 10.07 2.92 19.47
C ASN A 327 11.08 4.05 19.75
N PRO A 328 11.00 4.71 20.93
CA PRO A 328 11.93 5.78 21.29
C PRO A 328 13.38 5.30 21.48
N ASP A 329 13.57 4.01 21.70
CA ASP A 329 14.86 3.38 21.91
C ASP A 329 15.42 2.73 20.61
N ALA A 330 14.77 2.99 19.47
CA ALA A 330 15.23 2.48 18.18
C ALA A 330 16.71 2.83 17.92
N PRO A 331 17.52 1.89 17.40
CA PRO A 331 18.93 2.14 17.15
C PRO A 331 19.14 3.37 16.28
N GLN A 332 19.83 4.37 16.81
CA GLN A 332 20.36 5.51 16.08
C GLN A 332 21.85 5.29 15.81
N LEU A 333 22.43 6.02 14.86
CA LEU A 333 23.87 5.94 14.61
C LEU A 333 24.66 6.18 15.90
N ASP A 334 25.32 5.14 16.39
CA ASP A 334 26.20 5.15 17.56
C ASP A 334 27.30 4.11 17.37
N LEU A 335 28.43 4.55 16.82
CA LEU A 335 29.56 3.67 16.55
C LEU A 335 30.19 3.06 17.80
N GLU A 336 30.08 3.71 18.97
CA GLU A 336 30.61 3.17 20.21
C GLU A 336 29.72 2.03 20.74
N LYS A 337 28.39 2.18 20.67
CA LYS A 337 27.46 1.08 20.94
C LYS A 337 27.60 -0.05 19.92
N ALA A 338 27.74 0.28 18.62
CA ALA A 338 27.95 -0.73 17.59
C ALA A 338 29.22 -1.59 17.87
N LYS A 339 30.32 -0.97 18.28
CA LYS A 339 31.55 -1.68 18.66
C LYS A 339 31.37 -2.48 19.95
N ALA A 340 30.61 -1.95 20.93
CA ALA A 340 30.34 -2.67 22.17
C ALA A 340 29.52 -3.94 21.90
N GLU A 341 28.43 -3.85 21.10
CA GLU A 341 27.65 -5.01 20.67
C GLU A 341 28.53 -6.03 19.92
N LEU A 342 29.37 -5.57 18.99
CA LEU A 342 30.25 -6.45 18.24
C LEU A 342 31.28 -7.15 19.14
N ALA A 343 31.78 -6.49 20.18
CA ALA A 343 32.72 -7.06 21.15
C ALA A 343 32.08 -8.17 22.00
N GLU A 344 30.77 -8.14 22.22
CA GLU A 344 30.00 -9.17 22.92
C GLU A 344 29.54 -10.31 22.01
N SER A 345 29.69 -10.14 20.69
CA SER A 345 29.22 -11.07 19.68
C SER A 345 30.19 -12.24 19.41
N SER A 346 29.74 -13.18 18.59
CA SER A 346 30.56 -14.24 18.02
C SER A 346 31.69 -13.73 17.11
N GLN A 347 31.70 -12.43 16.77
CA GLN A 347 32.66 -11.81 15.84
C GLN A 347 33.32 -10.53 16.42
N PRO A 348 33.95 -10.59 17.58
CA PRO A 348 34.45 -9.42 18.33
C PRO A 348 35.51 -8.60 17.59
N ASN A 349 36.14 -9.18 16.56
CA ASN A 349 37.18 -8.52 15.77
C ASN A 349 36.70 -8.06 14.36
N GLY A 350 35.39 -8.14 14.11
CA GLY A 350 34.83 -7.90 12.78
C GLY A 350 34.84 -9.14 11.88
N PHE A 351 34.23 -9.01 10.73
CA PHE A 351 34.07 -10.11 9.75
C PHE A 351 33.80 -9.57 8.35
N ALA A 352 33.91 -10.44 7.34
CA ALA A 352 33.50 -10.14 5.98
C ALA A 352 32.11 -10.73 5.70
N THR A 353 31.27 -9.96 4.99
CA THR A 353 29.91 -10.38 4.62
C THR A 353 29.50 -9.72 3.31
N SER A 354 28.30 -10.03 2.82
CA SER A 354 27.77 -9.50 1.58
C SER A 354 26.34 -9.00 1.69
N ILE A 355 26.01 -7.99 0.85
CA ILE A 355 24.62 -7.55 0.62
C ILE A 355 24.28 -7.75 -0.84
N LEU A 356 23.12 -8.36 -1.10
CA LEU A 356 22.63 -8.63 -2.43
C LEU A 356 21.64 -7.52 -2.86
N ILE A 357 21.89 -6.93 -4.04
CA ILE A 357 21.07 -5.84 -4.60
C ILE A 357 20.69 -6.10 -6.06
N ASN A 358 19.60 -5.45 -6.52
CA ASN A 358 19.14 -5.49 -7.90
C ASN A 358 20.01 -4.59 -8.80
N ALA A 359 20.45 -5.12 -9.93
CA ALA A 359 21.06 -4.32 -10.98
C ALA A 359 20.05 -3.28 -11.50
N GLY A 360 20.52 -2.03 -11.63
CA GLY A 360 19.70 -0.93 -12.13
C GLY A 360 18.85 -0.23 -11.08
N ASP A 361 18.92 -0.62 -9.79
CA ASP A 361 18.26 0.07 -8.69
C ASP A 361 19.22 1.07 -8.02
N PRO A 362 19.09 2.40 -8.29
CA PRO A 362 20.00 3.41 -7.74
C PRO A 362 19.80 3.60 -6.21
N ASN A 363 18.62 3.33 -5.69
CA ASN A 363 18.34 3.46 -4.27
C ASN A 363 19.05 2.36 -3.47
N GLN A 364 18.93 1.09 -3.91
CA GLN A 364 19.64 -0.02 -3.29
C GLN A 364 21.17 0.16 -3.39
N ALA A 365 21.67 0.65 -4.53
CA ALA A 365 23.10 0.94 -4.70
C ALA A 365 23.56 2.01 -3.70
N SER A 366 22.82 3.11 -3.56
CA SER A 366 23.16 4.21 -2.64
C SER A 366 23.12 3.75 -1.17
N VAL A 367 22.09 3.03 -0.75
CA VAL A 367 21.96 2.44 0.60
C VAL A 367 23.17 1.55 0.89
N SER A 368 23.49 0.61 -0.02
CA SER A 368 24.57 -0.34 0.18
C SER A 368 25.96 0.33 0.26
N GLN A 369 26.19 1.39 -0.52
CA GLN A 369 27.45 2.17 -0.45
C GLN A 369 27.57 2.92 0.87
N ILE A 370 26.49 3.52 1.37
CA ILE A 370 26.46 4.18 2.69
C ILE A 370 26.77 3.14 3.77
N MET A 371 26.08 1.98 3.76
CA MET A 371 26.33 0.90 4.71
C MET A 371 27.77 0.39 4.65
N GLN A 372 28.32 0.18 3.45
CA GLN A 372 29.70 -0.31 3.28
C GLN A 372 30.72 0.63 3.96
N ALA A 373 30.53 1.93 3.81
CA ALA A 373 31.41 2.92 4.45
C ALA A 373 31.26 2.89 5.99
N GLN A 374 30.02 2.81 6.49
CA GLN A 374 29.74 2.85 7.93
C GLN A 374 30.15 1.57 8.65
N LEU A 375 29.88 0.40 8.08
CA LEU A 375 30.23 -0.91 8.65
C LEU A 375 31.76 -1.10 8.74
N LYS A 376 32.51 -0.51 7.83
CA LYS A 376 33.96 -0.53 7.88
C LYS A 376 34.53 0.13 9.13
N GLU A 377 33.88 1.15 9.68
CA GLU A 377 34.29 1.86 10.91
C GLU A 377 34.22 0.97 12.16
N ILE A 378 33.46 -0.13 12.10
CA ILE A 378 33.34 -1.12 13.16
C ILE A 378 34.01 -2.46 12.82
N GLY A 379 34.79 -2.52 11.71
CA GLY A 379 35.55 -3.72 11.32
C GLY A 379 34.77 -4.74 10.50
N ILE A 380 33.57 -4.39 9.98
CA ILE A 380 32.81 -5.28 9.09
C ILE A 380 33.13 -4.89 7.64
N ASP A 381 33.63 -5.86 6.87
CA ASP A 381 33.94 -5.67 5.43
C ASP A 381 32.77 -6.15 4.57
N LEU A 382 32.03 -5.19 4.00
CA LEU A 382 30.79 -5.44 3.25
C LEU A 382 31.08 -5.51 1.74
N GLU A 383 30.83 -6.66 1.12
CA GLU A 383 30.80 -6.83 -0.32
C GLU A 383 29.39 -6.52 -0.87
N ILE A 384 29.32 -5.65 -1.89
CA ILE A 384 28.05 -5.36 -2.58
C ILE A 384 27.95 -6.27 -3.81
N LYS A 385 27.04 -7.24 -3.76
CA LYS A 385 26.75 -8.19 -4.86
C LYS A 385 25.57 -7.69 -5.68
N THR A 386 25.84 -7.28 -6.90
CA THR A 386 24.80 -6.80 -7.82
C THR A 386 24.43 -7.90 -8.81
N LEU A 387 23.17 -8.34 -8.82
CA LEU A 387 22.64 -9.34 -9.74
C LEU A 387 21.42 -8.81 -10.49
N ASP A 388 21.09 -9.48 -11.60
CA ASP A 388 19.82 -9.27 -12.29
C ASP A 388 18.62 -9.50 -11.34
N PRO A 389 17.51 -8.75 -11.43
CA PRO A 389 16.37 -8.88 -10.54
C PRO A 389 15.79 -10.29 -10.45
N THR A 390 15.80 -11.05 -11.55
CA THR A 390 15.35 -12.46 -11.55
C THR A 390 16.29 -13.34 -10.74
N ALA A 391 17.61 -13.13 -10.87
CA ALA A 391 18.62 -13.87 -10.10
C ALA A 391 18.58 -13.50 -8.60
N VAL A 392 18.33 -12.22 -8.26
CA VAL A 392 18.11 -11.78 -6.88
C VAL A 392 16.89 -12.49 -6.29
N LYS A 393 15.77 -12.54 -7.02
CA LYS A 393 14.55 -13.24 -6.59
C LYS A 393 14.81 -14.74 -6.35
N GLN A 394 15.57 -15.40 -7.23
CA GLN A 394 15.93 -16.80 -7.08
C GLN A 394 16.83 -17.03 -5.85
N ALA A 395 17.89 -16.23 -5.68
CA ALA A 395 18.78 -16.31 -4.53
C ALA A 395 18.03 -16.08 -3.20
N ARG A 396 17.17 -15.06 -3.17
CA ARG A 396 16.32 -14.73 -2.03
C ARG A 396 15.41 -15.90 -1.64
N ASN A 397 14.71 -16.49 -2.60
CA ASN A 397 13.79 -17.61 -2.36
C ASN A 397 14.53 -18.89 -1.95
N ALA A 398 15.78 -19.06 -2.40
CA ALA A 398 16.64 -20.16 -2.01
C ALA A 398 17.39 -19.95 -0.66
N GLY A 399 17.29 -18.76 -0.04
CA GLY A 399 18.08 -18.41 1.14
C GLY A 399 19.59 -18.24 0.85
N ASP A 400 19.96 -18.01 -0.41
CA ASP A 400 21.36 -17.86 -0.81
C ASP A 400 21.79 -16.39 -0.81
N PHE A 401 21.78 -15.80 0.37
CA PHE A 401 22.22 -14.43 0.65
C PHE A 401 22.67 -14.34 2.12
N ASP A 402 23.48 -13.34 2.44
CA ASP A 402 23.82 -12.97 3.82
C ASP A 402 22.87 -11.85 4.29
N MET A 403 22.82 -10.75 3.53
CA MET A 403 21.88 -9.64 3.71
C MET A 403 21.23 -9.26 2.38
N ILE A 404 20.00 -8.77 2.44
CA ILE A 404 19.29 -8.15 1.31
C ILE A 404 18.60 -6.88 1.76
N ILE A 405 18.44 -5.92 0.81
CA ILE A 405 17.50 -4.81 1.00
C ILE A 405 16.12 -5.32 0.60
N SER A 406 15.18 -5.17 1.49
CA SER A 406 13.79 -5.55 1.30
C SER A 406 12.86 -4.43 1.73
N GLY A 407 11.60 -4.54 1.42
CA GLY A 407 10.56 -3.63 1.88
C GLY A 407 9.20 -4.28 1.80
N TRP A 408 8.28 -3.74 2.55
CA TRP A 408 6.89 -4.18 2.57
C TRP A 408 5.95 -2.98 2.47
N THR A 409 4.87 -3.16 1.76
CA THR A 409 3.73 -2.24 1.71
C THR A 409 2.48 -3.07 1.94
N MET A 410 1.60 -2.62 2.81
CA MET A 410 0.35 -3.33 3.08
C MET A 410 -0.67 -3.05 1.98
N ASP A 411 -1.54 -4.03 1.72
CA ASP A 411 -2.68 -3.93 0.81
C ASP A 411 -4.00 -3.79 1.57
N ILE A 412 -4.03 -4.15 2.86
CA ILE A 412 -5.19 -4.02 3.74
C ILE A 412 -4.85 -3.15 4.96
N PRO A 413 -5.82 -2.44 5.56
CA PRO A 413 -5.60 -1.58 6.72
C PRO A 413 -5.58 -2.37 8.04
N ASP A 414 -4.86 -3.48 8.06
CA ASP A 414 -4.67 -4.32 9.25
C ASP A 414 -3.22 -4.79 9.35
N PRO A 415 -2.56 -4.63 10.51
CA PRO A 415 -1.17 -5.02 10.68
C PRO A 415 -0.89 -6.48 10.38
N ASP A 416 -1.89 -7.35 10.52
CA ASP A 416 -1.75 -8.79 10.36
C ASP A 416 -1.09 -9.17 9.05
N GLN A 417 -1.42 -8.49 7.95
CA GLN A 417 -0.81 -8.78 6.66
C GLN A 417 0.71 -8.67 6.71
N TRP A 418 1.26 -7.66 7.39
CA TRP A 418 2.70 -7.51 7.52
C TRP A 418 3.27 -8.34 8.65
N THR A 419 2.64 -8.30 9.84
CA THR A 419 3.18 -9.00 11.02
C THR A 419 3.23 -10.52 10.80
N SER A 420 2.21 -11.11 10.17
CA SER A 420 2.21 -12.55 9.83
C SER A 420 3.38 -12.91 8.91
N PHE A 421 3.66 -12.11 7.88
CA PHE A 421 4.86 -12.33 7.04
C PHE A 421 6.17 -12.07 7.76
N ALA A 422 6.20 -11.11 8.69
CA ALA A 422 7.42 -10.71 9.37
C ALA A 422 7.83 -11.70 10.46
N VAL A 423 6.87 -12.24 11.23
CA VAL A 423 7.21 -12.95 12.46
C VAL A 423 6.76 -14.43 12.49
N ASP A 424 5.86 -14.87 11.59
CA ASP A 424 5.41 -16.26 11.55
C ASP A 424 6.22 -17.06 10.50
N PRO A 425 7.04 -18.04 10.92
CA PRO A 425 7.78 -18.90 9.98
C PRO A 425 6.88 -19.65 8.98
N GLU A 426 5.61 -19.89 9.34
CA GLU A 426 4.62 -20.52 8.47
C GLU A 426 3.97 -19.51 7.49
N GLY A 427 4.27 -18.21 7.61
CA GLY A 427 3.67 -17.12 6.83
C GLY A 427 4.12 -17.03 5.37
N GLY A 428 4.85 -18.02 4.85
CA GLY A 428 5.13 -18.18 3.42
C GLY A 428 6.29 -17.36 2.84
N SER A 429 6.86 -16.42 3.58
CA SER A 429 8.00 -15.59 3.13
C SER A 429 9.25 -15.70 4.03
N HIS A 430 9.40 -16.81 4.72
CA HIS A 430 10.54 -17.05 5.61
C HIS A 430 10.77 -15.90 6.61
N SER A 431 9.68 -15.45 7.25
CA SER A 431 9.71 -14.30 8.16
C SER A 431 10.34 -13.07 7.50
N ALA A 432 9.76 -12.61 6.39
CA ALA A 432 10.25 -11.48 5.61
C ALA A 432 11.72 -11.62 5.16
N TYR A 433 12.13 -12.84 4.82
CA TYR A 433 13.48 -13.21 4.41
C TYR A 433 14.55 -13.10 5.52
N THR A 434 14.12 -12.92 6.77
CA THR A 434 15.04 -12.88 7.92
C THR A 434 15.25 -14.26 8.53
N TYR A 435 14.35 -15.22 8.28
CA TYR A 435 14.29 -16.52 8.95
C TYR A 435 14.16 -16.39 10.48
N TYR A 436 13.57 -15.26 10.91
CA TYR A 436 13.29 -15.03 12.31
C TYR A 436 12.28 -16.04 12.83
N ASP A 437 12.55 -16.60 14.00
CA ASP A 437 11.70 -17.58 14.67
C ASP A 437 11.74 -17.31 16.18
N ASN A 438 10.68 -16.70 16.69
CA ASN A 438 10.46 -16.49 18.12
C ASN A 438 9.02 -16.92 18.46
N PRO A 439 8.83 -18.10 19.13
CA PRO A 439 7.51 -18.63 19.45
C PRO A 439 6.62 -17.69 20.27
N ASP A 440 7.22 -16.86 21.14
CA ASP A 440 6.46 -15.91 21.97
C ASP A 440 5.89 -14.79 21.11
N VAL A 441 6.64 -14.31 20.12
CA VAL A 441 6.19 -13.29 19.15
C VAL A 441 5.12 -13.87 18.21
N VAL A 442 5.30 -15.09 17.74
CA VAL A 442 4.28 -15.82 16.96
C VAL A 442 2.98 -15.96 17.77
N ALA A 443 3.08 -16.26 19.06
CA ALA A 443 1.92 -16.36 19.94
C ALA A 443 1.21 -15.01 20.12
N LEU A 444 1.94 -13.90 20.26
CA LEU A 444 1.36 -12.55 20.31
C LEU A 444 0.61 -12.21 19.00
N ASN A 445 1.22 -12.52 17.85
CA ASN A 445 0.58 -12.30 16.56
C ASN A 445 -0.74 -13.08 16.43
N LYS A 446 -0.73 -14.38 16.77
CA LYS A 446 -1.94 -15.22 16.74
C LYS A 446 -3.02 -14.76 17.73
N GLN A 447 -2.63 -14.22 18.89
CA GLN A 447 -3.59 -13.61 19.83
C GLN A 447 -4.20 -12.33 19.24
N ALA A 448 -3.40 -11.46 18.60
CA ALA A 448 -3.88 -10.24 17.96
C ALA A 448 -4.82 -10.54 16.77
N GLN A 449 -4.60 -11.61 16.03
CA GLN A 449 -5.49 -12.10 14.98
C GLN A 449 -6.89 -12.50 15.50
N ALA A 450 -6.96 -13.08 16.70
CA ALA A 450 -8.19 -13.57 17.28
C ALA A 450 -8.92 -12.53 18.14
N GLU A 451 -8.23 -11.49 18.63
CA GLU A 451 -8.79 -10.46 19.50
C GLU A 451 -9.60 -9.44 18.69
N THR A 452 -10.84 -9.18 19.11
CA THR A 452 -11.76 -8.25 18.44
C THR A 452 -11.96 -6.93 19.20
N ASP A 453 -11.34 -6.77 20.37
CA ASP A 453 -11.31 -5.53 21.12
C ASP A 453 -10.06 -4.73 20.69
N ASP A 454 -10.25 -3.58 20.08
CA ASP A 454 -9.18 -2.79 19.49
C ASP A 454 -8.13 -2.35 20.54
N ALA A 455 -8.54 -2.05 21.77
CA ALA A 455 -7.59 -1.63 22.81
C ALA A 455 -6.66 -2.80 23.22
N LYS A 456 -7.21 -4.00 23.35
CA LYS A 456 -6.40 -5.19 23.65
C LYS A 456 -5.54 -5.59 22.44
N ARG A 457 -6.08 -5.42 21.24
CA ARG A 457 -5.32 -5.65 20.00
C ARG A 457 -4.12 -4.71 19.90
N ALA A 458 -4.31 -3.43 20.24
CA ALA A 458 -3.25 -2.44 20.30
C ALA A 458 -2.14 -2.85 21.29
N ASP A 459 -2.52 -3.29 22.51
CA ASP A 459 -1.59 -3.78 23.52
C ASP A 459 -0.77 -5.01 23.03
N LEU A 460 -1.42 -5.92 22.29
CA LEU A 460 -0.74 -7.09 21.73
C LEU A 460 0.27 -6.71 20.63
N TYR A 461 -0.09 -5.79 19.73
CA TYR A 461 0.82 -5.30 18.70
C TYR A 461 1.93 -4.42 19.27
N GLU A 462 1.70 -3.66 20.34
CA GLU A 462 2.77 -2.94 21.04
C GLU A 462 3.80 -3.91 21.62
N GLN A 463 3.35 -4.96 22.32
CA GLN A 463 4.23 -5.99 22.87
C GLN A 463 5.01 -6.73 21.74
N LEU A 464 4.34 -7.07 20.65
CA LEU A 464 4.97 -7.70 19.48
C LEU A 464 6.09 -6.81 18.91
N GLN A 465 5.79 -5.53 18.65
CA GLN A 465 6.76 -4.57 18.09
C GLN A 465 7.96 -4.37 19.03
N ALA A 466 7.73 -4.29 20.33
CA ALA A 466 8.79 -4.17 21.34
C ALA A 466 9.71 -5.40 21.35
N GLN A 467 9.14 -6.61 21.33
CA GLN A 467 9.94 -7.84 21.34
C GLN A 467 10.75 -8.03 20.04
N VAL A 468 10.13 -7.73 18.89
CA VAL A 468 10.81 -7.80 17.59
C VAL A 468 11.98 -6.80 17.51
N ALA A 469 11.81 -5.62 18.12
CA ALA A 469 12.88 -4.62 18.20
C ALA A 469 14.02 -5.10 19.12
N GLU A 470 13.70 -5.71 20.27
CA GLU A 470 14.70 -6.30 21.18
C GLU A 470 15.48 -7.41 20.51
N ASP A 471 14.82 -8.27 19.75
CA ASP A 471 15.44 -9.39 19.02
C ASP A 471 16.25 -8.90 17.79
N SER A 472 16.18 -7.61 17.46
CA SER A 472 16.81 -7.03 16.26
C SER A 472 16.50 -7.85 15.00
N PHE A 473 15.21 -8.09 14.77
CA PHE A 473 14.66 -8.88 13.67
C PHE A 473 15.27 -8.49 12.30
N ALA A 474 15.38 -7.19 12.04
CA ALA A 474 15.95 -6.59 10.84
C ALA A 474 16.59 -5.24 11.20
N ALA A 475 17.42 -4.69 10.36
CA ALA A 475 17.79 -3.28 10.47
C ALA A 475 16.81 -2.44 9.66
N TYR A 476 15.88 -1.77 10.34
CA TYR A 476 14.95 -0.85 9.69
C TYR A 476 15.73 0.32 9.10
N LEU A 477 15.33 0.78 7.93
CA LEU A 477 15.97 1.90 7.22
C LEU A 477 15.10 3.16 7.31
N TYR A 478 13.99 3.16 6.58
CA TYR A 478 13.11 4.32 6.50
C TYR A 478 11.69 3.93 6.08
N TYR A 479 10.76 4.82 6.37
CA TYR A 479 9.41 4.83 5.82
C TYR A 479 9.40 5.74 4.59
N SER A 480 9.10 5.17 3.42
CA SER A 480 9.09 5.91 2.16
C SER A 480 7.66 6.20 1.70
N PRO A 481 7.32 7.46 1.41
CA PRO A 481 6.00 7.83 0.90
C PRO A 481 5.85 7.49 -0.59
N TYR A 482 4.61 7.60 -1.10
CA TYR A 482 4.32 7.51 -2.52
C TYR A 482 4.50 8.87 -3.20
N ALA A 483 5.40 8.95 -4.19
CA ALA A 483 5.63 10.16 -4.98
C ALA A 483 4.71 10.19 -6.21
N TYR A 484 3.99 11.30 -6.39
CA TYR A 484 3.19 11.58 -7.59
C TYR A 484 3.43 13.01 -8.05
N ALA A 485 3.50 13.21 -9.37
CA ALA A 485 3.51 14.56 -9.94
C ALA A 485 2.34 14.70 -10.91
N MET A 486 1.55 15.75 -10.74
CA MET A 486 0.27 15.92 -11.42
C MET A 486 0.14 17.30 -12.03
N SER A 487 -0.55 17.41 -13.14
CA SER A 487 -1.02 18.70 -13.64
C SER A 487 -1.89 19.40 -12.58
N THR A 488 -1.70 20.70 -12.37
CA THR A 488 -2.54 21.52 -11.48
C THR A 488 -4.03 21.51 -11.87
N LYS A 489 -4.35 21.04 -13.07
CA LYS A 489 -5.72 20.86 -13.56
C LYS A 489 -6.40 19.63 -13.00
N VAL A 490 -5.65 18.61 -12.53
CA VAL A 490 -6.19 17.40 -11.90
C VAL A 490 -6.62 17.75 -10.48
N GLN A 491 -7.85 17.45 -10.14
CA GLN A 491 -8.45 17.70 -8.85
C GLN A 491 -9.05 16.42 -8.28
N GLY A 492 -9.08 16.29 -6.96
CA GLY A 492 -9.63 15.12 -6.27
C GLY A 492 -8.75 13.86 -6.31
N PHE A 493 -7.57 13.93 -6.94
CA PHE A 493 -6.63 12.79 -6.93
C PHE A 493 -5.96 12.65 -5.56
N ALA A 494 -6.15 11.51 -4.93
CA ALA A 494 -5.54 11.17 -3.64
C ALA A 494 -5.10 9.71 -3.64
N VAL A 495 -4.05 9.43 -2.90
CA VAL A 495 -3.50 8.07 -2.72
C VAL A 495 -3.61 7.71 -1.24
N THR A 496 -4.25 6.58 -0.94
CA THR A 496 -4.31 6.07 0.43
C THR A 496 -2.95 5.56 0.89
N PRO A 497 -2.70 5.40 2.19
CA PRO A 497 -1.46 4.80 2.68
C PRO A 497 -1.18 3.37 2.17
N LEU A 498 -2.21 2.68 1.67
CA LEU A 498 -2.10 1.36 1.02
C LEU A 498 -1.72 1.45 -0.48
N GLY A 499 -1.56 2.66 -1.03
CA GLY A 499 -1.24 2.90 -2.43
C GLY A 499 -2.43 2.99 -3.38
N ASN A 500 -3.64 2.76 -2.89
CA ASN A 500 -4.85 2.82 -3.70
C ASN A 500 -5.21 4.28 -4.04
N TYR A 501 -5.64 4.52 -5.27
CA TYR A 501 -6.15 5.82 -5.72
C TYR A 501 -7.49 5.68 -6.42
N PRO A 502 -8.62 5.86 -5.71
CA PRO A 502 -9.94 5.82 -6.32
C PRO A 502 -10.11 6.99 -7.29
N LEU A 503 -10.53 6.70 -8.52
CA LEU A 503 -10.63 7.70 -9.59
C LEU A 503 -12.05 8.22 -9.80
N ALA A 504 -13.07 7.70 -9.13
CA ALA A 504 -14.46 8.17 -9.27
C ALA A 504 -14.58 9.68 -8.97
N GLY A 505 -13.98 10.15 -7.88
CA GLY A 505 -14.02 11.56 -7.46
C GLY A 505 -13.03 12.49 -8.20
N VAL A 506 -12.24 11.96 -9.13
CA VAL A 506 -11.24 12.77 -9.86
C VAL A 506 -11.88 13.51 -11.04
N TYR A 507 -11.51 14.78 -11.21
CA TYR A 507 -11.97 15.61 -12.34
C TYR A 507 -10.86 16.55 -12.82
N LYS A 508 -11.06 17.15 -14.01
CA LYS A 508 -10.12 18.11 -14.58
C LYS A 508 -10.77 19.47 -14.73
N THR A 509 -10.06 20.50 -14.29
CA THR A 509 -10.42 21.90 -14.59
C THR A 509 -9.83 22.33 -15.93
N SER A 510 -10.46 23.33 -16.56
CA SER A 510 -10.05 23.87 -17.87
C SER A 510 -8.68 24.56 -17.87
#